data_971b53d3d97b3758138aa0e2359362b9
#
_entry.id   971b53d3d97b3758138aa0e2359362b9
#
_cell.length_a   1.000
_cell.length_b   1.000
_cell.length_c   1.000
_cell.angle_alpha   90.00
_cell.angle_beta   90.00
_cell.angle_gamma   90.00
#
_symmetry.space_group_name_H-M   'P 1'
#
loop_
_entity.id
_entity.type
_entity.pdbx_description
1 polymer ?
#
loop_
_entity_poly.entity_id
_entity_poly.type
_entity_poly.pdbx_seq_one_letter_code
_entity_poly.pdbx_strand_id
1 'polypeptide(L)'
;IRKNRFCSGMKMGNKSYFTYKRAEQEEILKKIEENYKLLWNMWKKYGRMGEKRKVVSKCYLTFSESSMVTKKTKNKRRRKMKFLPKPKEVKLLTGEHALCYDGRIVLDGRLLGNGDTYAKVLQKGIKKETGMQYDIGYGVPGRKETGAIVLELDETRKSQQYVLQVTEEEIRIQGGDGAGVLYGVQTLCQMMHEYGALLPAVRIEDEPDLPVRGYYLDETRGRVLTLSYLKQVADRMAYYKLNQLQLYVEHTY
;
A
#
# COMPACT_ATOMS: atom_id res chain seq x y z
N ILE A 1 -35.83 8.45 -0.30
CA ILE A 1 -36.34 8.89 1.01
C ILE A 1 -36.58 7.65 1.85
N ARG A 2 -35.63 7.24 2.68
CA ARG A 2 -35.84 6.35 3.86
C ARG A 2 -34.94 6.80 4.99
N LYS A 3 -35.54 7.40 6.00
CA LYS A 3 -34.93 7.65 7.30
C LYS A 3 -34.68 6.32 8.00
N ASN A 4 -33.44 5.95 8.26
CA ASN A 4 -33.13 4.91 9.22
C ASN A 4 -32.85 5.55 10.57
N ARG A 5 -33.81 5.35 11.49
CA ARG A 5 -33.61 5.43 12.93
C ARG A 5 -32.75 4.25 13.37
N PHE A 6 -31.59 4.52 13.92
CA PHE A 6 -30.95 3.59 14.89
C PHE A 6 -30.08 4.40 15.84
N CYS A 7 -30.41 4.25 17.08
CA CYS A 7 -29.67 4.30 18.33
C CYS A 7 -30.34 5.16 19.37
N SER A 8 -31.29 4.55 20.06
CA SER A 8 -31.65 4.91 21.45
C SER A 8 -30.84 4.01 22.38
N GLY A 9 -30.12 4.61 23.36
CA GLY A 9 -29.71 3.94 24.57
C GLY A 9 -28.21 3.68 24.72
N MET A 10 -27.48 4.72 25.16
CA MET A 10 -26.43 4.60 26.20
C MET A 10 -26.06 5.99 26.66
N LYS A 11 -26.62 6.38 27.80
CA LYS A 11 -26.11 7.50 28.59
C LYS A 11 -24.89 7.00 29.38
N MET A 12 -23.71 7.53 29.05
CA MET A 12 -22.63 7.83 30.04
C MET A 12 -21.53 8.64 29.36
N GLY A 13 -21.26 9.78 29.90
CA GLY A 13 -20.05 10.59 29.97
C GLY A 13 -19.08 10.54 28.78
N ASN A 14 -19.24 11.42 27.80
CA ASN A 14 -18.19 12.12 27.07
C ASN A 14 -18.78 12.89 25.88
N LYS A 15 -19.47 13.97 26.15
CA LYS A 15 -19.95 14.90 25.12
C LYS A 15 -18.83 15.65 24.38
N SER A 16 -17.58 15.61 24.87
CA SER A 16 -16.48 16.38 24.28
C SER A 16 -15.79 15.73 23.08
N TYR A 17 -15.78 14.40 22.98
CA TYR A 17 -15.02 13.70 21.93
C TYR A 17 -15.73 13.64 20.56
N PHE A 18 -17.04 13.55 20.54
CA PHE A 18 -17.83 13.50 19.29
C PHE A 18 -18.07 14.88 18.67
N THR A 19 -18.21 15.92 19.48
CA THR A 19 -18.33 17.31 18.99
C THR A 19 -17.03 17.84 18.42
N TYR A 20 -15.89 17.46 18.98
CA TYR A 20 -14.58 17.85 18.44
C TYR A 20 -14.28 17.22 17.06
N LYS A 21 -14.60 15.95 16.88
CA LYS A 21 -14.46 15.27 15.58
C LYS A 21 -15.36 15.85 14.49
N ARG A 22 -16.54 16.30 14.83
CA ARG A 22 -17.49 16.85 13.86
C ARG A 22 -17.05 18.24 13.38
N ALA A 23 -16.56 19.10 14.27
CA ALA A 23 -16.02 20.41 13.93
C ALA A 23 -14.74 20.30 13.06
N GLU A 24 -13.85 19.33 13.34
CA GLU A 24 -12.68 19.06 12.49
C GLU A 24 -13.09 18.53 11.10
N GLN A 25 -14.10 17.70 11.02
CA GLN A 25 -14.61 17.19 9.73
C GLN A 25 -15.28 18.29 8.91
N GLU A 26 -16.05 19.17 9.53
CA GLU A 26 -16.68 20.32 8.87
C GLU A 26 -15.63 21.34 8.37
N GLU A 27 -14.56 21.57 9.13
CA GLU A 27 -13.45 22.42 8.71
C GLU A 27 -12.64 21.81 7.53
N ILE A 28 -12.44 20.50 7.56
CA ILE A 28 -11.79 19.77 6.46
C ILE A 28 -12.66 19.81 5.20
N LEU A 29 -13.96 19.58 5.32
CA LEU A 29 -14.91 19.63 4.20
C LEU A 29 -14.95 21.04 3.59
N LYS A 30 -14.96 22.09 4.43
CA LYS A 30 -14.94 23.48 3.96
C LYS A 30 -13.66 23.81 3.20
N LYS A 31 -12.49 23.35 3.67
CA LYS A 31 -11.21 23.49 2.96
C LYS A 31 -11.15 22.71 1.66
N ILE A 32 -11.76 21.54 1.62
CA ILE A 32 -11.90 20.73 0.39
C ILE A 32 -12.78 21.50 -0.61
N GLU A 33 -13.89 22.08 -0.18
CA GLU A 33 -14.79 22.85 -1.04
C GLU A 33 -14.14 24.13 -1.59
N GLU A 34 -13.38 24.84 -0.76
CA GLU A 34 -12.59 26.01 -1.17
C GLU A 34 -11.50 25.65 -2.20
N ASN A 35 -10.82 24.51 -2.02
CA ASN A 35 -9.84 24.00 -2.97
C ASN A 35 -10.48 23.54 -4.29
N TYR A 36 -11.68 22.92 -4.26
CA TYR A 36 -12.42 22.62 -5.48
C TYR A 36 -12.83 23.89 -6.25
N LYS A 37 -13.24 24.96 -5.57
CA LYS A 37 -13.53 26.25 -6.20
C LYS A 37 -12.30 26.87 -6.84
N LEU A 38 -11.14 26.80 -6.18
CA LEU A 38 -9.85 27.24 -6.72
C LEU A 38 -9.45 26.44 -7.96
N LEU A 39 -9.54 25.11 -7.91
CA LEU A 39 -9.27 24.20 -9.04
C LEU A 39 -10.22 24.47 -10.22
N TRP A 40 -11.51 24.69 -9.95
CA TRP A 40 -12.50 25.02 -10.96
C TRP A 40 -12.23 26.37 -11.64
N ASN A 41 -11.83 27.38 -10.86
CA ASN A 41 -11.48 28.70 -11.39
C ASN A 41 -10.16 28.66 -12.18
N MET A 42 -9.18 27.89 -11.78
CA MET A 42 -7.97 27.63 -12.54
C MET A 42 -8.28 26.88 -13.85
N TRP A 43 -9.18 25.87 -13.81
CA TRP A 43 -9.61 25.14 -15.00
C TRP A 43 -10.33 26.05 -16.01
N LYS A 44 -11.17 26.98 -15.56
CA LYS A 44 -11.80 28.00 -16.42
C LYS A 44 -10.78 28.92 -17.05
N LYS A 45 -9.71 29.29 -16.36
CA LYS A 45 -8.71 30.26 -16.80
C LYS A 45 -7.66 29.65 -17.76
N TYR A 46 -7.38 28.34 -17.67
CA TYR A 46 -6.26 27.70 -18.39
C TYR A 46 -6.66 26.49 -19.24
N GLY A 47 -7.88 26.42 -19.72
CA GLY A 47 -8.55 25.28 -20.34
C GLY A 47 -8.03 24.78 -21.69
N ARG A 48 -6.71 24.64 -21.93
CA ARG A 48 -6.14 23.89 -23.06
C ARG A 48 -5.34 22.68 -22.60
N MET A 49 -5.48 21.59 -23.36
CA MET A 49 -5.05 20.23 -22.96
C MET A 49 -3.54 20.04 -22.72
N GLY A 50 -2.67 20.96 -23.17
CA GLY A 50 -1.20 20.87 -23.02
C GLY A 50 -0.64 21.30 -21.65
N GLU A 51 -1.41 22.03 -20.86
CA GLU A 51 -0.94 22.61 -19.59
C GLU A 51 -1.39 21.85 -18.34
N LYS A 52 -2.21 20.80 -18.51
CA LYS A 52 -2.77 20.01 -17.39
C LYS A 52 -1.69 19.42 -16.46
N ARG A 53 -0.55 19.00 -17.01
CA ARG A 53 0.55 18.44 -16.20
C ARG A 53 1.21 19.50 -15.30
N LYS A 54 1.38 20.74 -15.78
CA LYS A 54 1.96 21.85 -15.01
C LYS A 54 1.01 22.35 -13.92
N VAL A 55 -0.29 22.33 -14.17
CA VAL A 55 -1.30 22.76 -13.19
C VAL A 55 -1.41 21.75 -12.04
N VAL A 56 -1.38 20.47 -12.34
CA VAL A 56 -1.42 19.42 -11.29
C VAL A 56 -0.16 19.48 -10.44
N SER A 57 1.05 19.60 -11.02
CA SER A 57 2.28 19.72 -10.24
C SER A 57 2.32 21.00 -9.39
N LYS A 58 1.75 22.11 -9.88
CA LYS A 58 1.67 23.37 -9.13
C LYS A 58 0.62 23.32 -8.01
N CYS A 59 -0.46 22.58 -8.18
CA CYS A 59 -1.44 22.31 -7.12
C CYS A 59 -0.85 21.43 -5.99
N TYR A 60 0.02 20.48 -6.32
CA TYR A 60 0.76 19.69 -5.31
C TYR A 60 1.73 20.57 -4.52
N LEU A 61 2.43 21.50 -5.17
CA LEU A 61 3.34 22.44 -4.50
C LEU A 61 2.58 23.43 -3.60
N THR A 62 1.44 23.96 -4.03
CA THR A 62 0.60 24.85 -3.19
C THR A 62 -0.09 24.10 -2.05
N PHE A 63 -0.41 22.80 -2.21
CA PHE A 63 -0.93 21.99 -1.12
C PHE A 63 0.16 21.68 -0.08
N SER A 64 1.43 21.53 -0.49
CA SER A 64 2.55 21.35 0.44
C SER A 64 2.92 22.65 1.16
N GLU A 65 2.72 23.81 0.53
CA GLU A 65 3.00 25.11 1.14
C GLU A 65 1.87 25.63 2.05
N SER A 66 0.60 25.28 1.79
CA SER A 66 -0.51 25.62 2.70
C SER A 66 -0.57 24.70 3.94
N SER A 67 0.32 23.74 4.05
CA SER A 67 0.49 22.89 5.24
C SER A 67 1.15 23.63 6.43
N MET A 68 0.85 24.93 6.64
CA MET A 68 1.03 25.55 7.97
C MET A 68 0.18 24.90 9.08
N VAL A 69 -0.64 23.91 8.74
CA VAL A 69 -1.22 22.96 9.71
C VAL A 69 -0.15 22.05 10.35
N THR A 70 1.05 21.97 9.77
CA THR A 70 2.11 21.05 10.22
C THR A 70 2.92 21.53 11.44
N LYS A 71 2.72 22.73 11.95
CA LYS A 71 3.40 23.14 13.20
C LYS A 71 2.86 22.48 14.47
N LYS A 72 1.66 21.89 14.46
CA LYS A 72 1.10 21.13 15.59
C LYS A 72 1.36 19.62 15.54
N THR A 73 1.88 19.09 14.42
CA THR A 73 2.14 17.64 14.27
C THR A 73 3.56 17.22 14.61
N LYS A 74 4.42 18.11 15.07
CA LYS A 74 5.81 17.76 15.51
C LYS A 74 5.89 16.77 16.68
N ASN A 75 4.75 16.37 17.26
CA ASN A 75 4.68 15.36 18.32
C ASN A 75 3.87 14.12 17.93
N LYS A 76 3.67 13.86 16.63
CA LYS A 76 3.21 12.53 16.22
C LYS A 76 4.34 11.56 16.56
N ARG A 77 4.23 10.89 17.73
CA ARG A 77 5.12 9.78 18.11
C ARG A 77 5.31 8.96 16.86
N ARG A 78 6.56 8.82 16.36
CA ARG A 78 6.89 7.96 15.22
C ARG A 78 6.27 6.61 15.52
N ARG A 79 5.17 6.27 14.86
CA ARG A 79 4.53 4.97 15.03
C ARG A 79 5.58 3.94 14.65
N LYS A 80 5.89 3.03 15.56
CA LYS A 80 6.83 1.93 15.26
C LYS A 80 6.18 1.11 14.16
N MET A 81 6.86 0.95 13.03
CA MET A 81 6.39 0.10 11.94
C MET A 81 6.16 -1.31 12.46
N LYS A 82 4.98 -1.84 12.16
CA LYS A 82 4.59 -3.20 12.54
C LYS A 82 4.55 -4.07 11.29
N PHE A 83 5.46 -5.00 11.21
CA PHE A 83 5.51 -5.99 10.14
C PHE A 83 5.30 -7.39 10.71
N LEU A 84 4.64 -8.24 9.95
CA LEU A 84 4.48 -9.65 10.27
C LEU A 84 4.67 -10.50 9.00
N PRO A 85 5.73 -11.34 8.93
CA PRO A 85 6.84 -11.44 9.88
C PRO A 85 7.66 -10.15 9.97
N LYS A 86 8.39 -9.98 11.08
CA LYS A 86 9.26 -8.82 11.27
C LYS A 86 10.49 -8.96 10.35
N PRO A 87 10.80 -7.95 9.50
CA PRO A 87 11.99 -7.97 8.68
C PRO A 87 13.29 -7.96 9.51
N LYS A 88 14.36 -8.53 8.95
CA LYS A 88 15.68 -8.57 9.60
C LYS A 88 16.27 -7.18 9.80
N GLU A 89 16.16 -6.34 8.78
CA GLU A 89 16.71 -4.99 8.84
C GLU A 89 15.69 -3.95 8.37
N VAL A 90 15.54 -2.87 9.15
CA VAL A 90 14.69 -1.72 8.81
C VAL A 90 15.47 -0.45 9.13
N LYS A 91 15.90 0.27 8.10
CA LYS A 91 16.56 1.57 8.19
C LYS A 91 15.62 2.69 7.77
N LEU A 92 15.27 3.57 8.70
CA LEU A 92 14.52 4.78 8.38
C LEU A 92 15.42 5.75 7.61
N LEU A 93 14.91 6.27 6.52
CA LEU A 93 15.54 7.34 5.74
C LEU A 93 14.87 8.68 6.06
N THR A 94 15.41 9.76 5.54
CA THR A 94 14.81 11.09 5.67
C THR A 94 13.76 11.27 4.57
N GLY A 95 12.63 11.88 4.90
CA GLY A 95 11.56 12.18 3.96
C GLY A 95 10.40 11.18 3.99
N GLU A 96 9.44 11.41 3.11
CA GLU A 96 8.24 10.61 2.94
C GLU A 96 7.92 10.50 1.44
N HIS A 97 7.35 9.39 1.01
CA HIS A 97 6.87 9.16 -0.35
C HIS A 97 5.37 9.28 -0.40
N ALA A 98 4.87 10.22 -1.19
CA ALA A 98 3.43 10.32 -1.47
C ALA A 98 3.10 9.52 -2.72
N LEU A 99 2.22 8.51 -2.58
CA LEU A 99 1.71 7.76 -3.73
C LEU A 99 0.94 8.70 -4.66
N CYS A 100 1.31 8.75 -5.93
CA CYS A 100 0.67 9.59 -6.94
C CYS A 100 -0.61 8.92 -7.44
N TYR A 101 -1.64 9.72 -7.74
CA TYR A 101 -2.92 9.18 -8.26
C TYR A 101 -2.76 8.52 -9.63
N ASP A 102 -1.87 9.02 -10.46
CA ASP A 102 -1.50 8.54 -11.79
C ASP A 102 -0.22 7.69 -11.79
N GLY A 103 0.10 7.09 -10.65
CA GLY A 103 1.26 6.23 -10.49
C GLY A 103 1.16 4.94 -11.31
N ARG A 104 2.30 4.31 -11.53
CA ARG A 104 2.40 3.05 -12.27
C ARG A 104 3.29 2.04 -11.56
N ILE A 105 3.03 0.76 -11.83
CA ILE A 105 3.88 -0.35 -11.43
C ILE A 105 4.73 -0.73 -12.65
N VAL A 106 6.04 -0.71 -12.48
CA VAL A 106 6.99 -1.02 -13.55
C VAL A 106 7.67 -2.35 -13.26
N LEU A 107 7.55 -3.29 -14.17
CA LEU A 107 8.13 -4.62 -14.07
C LEU A 107 9.41 -4.73 -14.88
N ASP A 108 10.43 -5.36 -14.29
CA ASP A 108 11.57 -5.88 -15.01
C ASP A 108 11.12 -6.98 -15.99
N GLY A 109 11.55 -6.89 -17.25
CA GLY A 109 11.20 -7.87 -18.27
C GLY A 109 11.59 -9.31 -17.94
N ARG A 110 12.57 -9.52 -17.04
CA ARG A 110 12.96 -10.86 -16.57
C ARG A 110 11.90 -11.52 -15.67
N LEU A 111 10.94 -10.74 -15.16
CA LEU A 111 9.80 -11.22 -14.37
C LEU A 111 8.60 -11.66 -15.25
N LEU A 112 8.76 -11.75 -16.60
CA LEU A 112 7.70 -12.16 -17.52
C LEU A 112 7.00 -13.45 -17.06
N GLY A 113 5.66 -13.44 -17.15
CA GLY A 113 4.79 -14.54 -16.71
C GLY A 113 4.36 -14.40 -15.24
N ASN A 114 5.24 -14.66 -14.31
CA ASN A 114 4.89 -14.57 -12.86
C ASN A 114 4.86 -13.13 -12.35
N GLY A 115 5.63 -12.22 -12.95
CA GLY A 115 5.69 -10.80 -12.55
C GLY A 115 4.35 -10.11 -12.66
N ASP A 116 3.54 -10.43 -13.64
CA ASP A 116 2.18 -9.91 -13.77
C ASP A 116 1.32 -10.25 -12.54
N THR A 117 1.51 -11.43 -11.98
CA THR A 117 0.81 -11.84 -10.75
C THR A 117 1.24 -10.98 -9.57
N TYR A 118 2.55 -10.72 -9.41
CA TYR A 118 3.08 -9.89 -8.32
C TYR A 118 2.61 -8.44 -8.46
N ALA A 119 2.63 -7.90 -9.67
CA ALA A 119 2.11 -6.56 -9.96
C ALA A 119 0.61 -6.46 -9.69
N LYS A 120 -0.17 -7.47 -10.06
CA LYS A 120 -1.62 -7.52 -9.76
C LYS A 120 -1.91 -7.60 -8.25
N VAL A 121 -1.09 -8.33 -7.49
CA VAL A 121 -1.18 -8.36 -6.02
C VAL A 121 -0.94 -6.95 -5.46
N LEU A 122 0.11 -6.28 -5.91
CA LEU A 122 0.42 -4.91 -5.52
C LEU A 122 -0.69 -3.93 -5.92
N GLN A 123 -1.17 -4.00 -7.15
CA GLN A 123 -2.27 -3.17 -7.66
C GLN A 123 -3.54 -3.31 -6.81
N LYS A 124 -3.90 -4.55 -6.43
CA LYS A 124 -5.02 -4.81 -5.51
C LYS A 124 -4.76 -4.22 -4.13
N GLY A 125 -3.53 -4.33 -3.62
CA GLY A 125 -3.12 -3.75 -2.35
C GLY A 125 -3.25 -2.22 -2.35
N ILE A 126 -2.72 -1.54 -3.37
CA ILE A 126 -2.83 -0.09 -3.56
C ILE A 126 -4.31 0.32 -3.60
N LYS A 127 -5.10 -0.33 -4.44
CA LYS A 127 -6.54 -0.03 -4.57
C LYS A 127 -7.28 -0.19 -3.25
N LYS A 128 -6.99 -1.25 -2.50
CA LYS A 128 -7.62 -1.54 -1.21
C LYS A 128 -7.31 -0.49 -0.15
N GLU A 129 -6.04 -0.09 -0.01
CA GLU A 129 -5.59 0.75 1.09
C GLU A 129 -5.67 2.26 0.77
N THR A 130 -5.65 2.64 -0.51
CA THR A 130 -5.61 4.05 -0.95
C THR A 130 -6.75 4.45 -1.86
N GLY A 131 -7.48 3.49 -2.45
CA GLY A 131 -8.48 3.73 -3.48
C GLY A 131 -7.91 4.04 -4.87
N MET A 132 -6.59 4.17 -5.01
CA MET A 132 -5.92 4.49 -6.27
C MET A 132 -5.82 3.26 -7.16
N GLN A 133 -5.78 3.48 -8.47
CA GLN A 133 -5.57 2.42 -9.45
C GLN A 133 -4.32 2.73 -10.27
N TYR A 134 -3.34 1.84 -10.18
CA TYR A 134 -2.06 1.95 -10.89
C TYR A 134 -2.07 1.10 -12.14
N ASP A 135 -1.50 1.62 -13.21
CA ASP A 135 -1.27 0.85 -14.43
C ASP A 135 0.00 0.00 -14.29
N ILE A 136 -0.01 -1.15 -14.95
CA ILE A 136 1.12 -2.08 -14.97
C ILE A 136 1.81 -1.95 -16.32
N GLY A 137 3.12 -1.78 -16.31
CA GLY A 137 3.95 -1.70 -17.51
C GLY A 137 5.32 -2.34 -17.30
N TYR A 138 6.07 -2.47 -18.38
CA TYR A 138 7.43 -3.00 -18.34
C TYR A 138 8.44 -1.88 -18.46
N GLY A 139 9.58 -2.03 -17.79
CA GLY A 139 10.68 -1.08 -17.80
C GLY A 139 12.05 -1.74 -17.97
N VAL A 140 13.06 -0.90 -18.07
CA VAL A 140 14.46 -1.35 -18.14
C VAL A 140 15.01 -1.49 -16.72
N PRO A 141 15.63 -2.64 -16.37
CA PRO A 141 16.23 -2.85 -15.06
C PRO A 141 17.21 -1.74 -14.68
N GLY A 142 17.17 -1.30 -13.43
CA GLY A 142 18.06 -0.27 -12.90
C GLY A 142 17.76 1.17 -13.33
N ARG A 143 16.83 1.38 -14.29
CA ARG A 143 16.42 2.73 -14.68
C ARG A 143 15.61 3.40 -13.56
N LYS A 144 15.92 4.67 -13.31
CA LYS A 144 15.12 5.49 -12.39
C LYS A 144 13.76 5.83 -13.02
N GLU A 145 12.70 5.54 -12.29
CA GLU A 145 11.30 5.75 -12.72
C GLU A 145 10.55 6.58 -11.67
N THR A 146 10.65 7.90 -11.80
CA THR A 146 10.04 8.82 -10.83
C THR A 146 8.53 8.64 -10.74
N GLY A 147 7.99 8.55 -9.52
CA GLY A 147 6.56 8.35 -9.26
C GLY A 147 6.07 6.93 -9.54
N ALA A 148 6.98 5.98 -9.81
CA ALA A 148 6.64 4.59 -10.06
C ALA A 148 7.01 3.68 -8.88
N ILE A 149 6.36 2.51 -8.84
CA ILE A 149 6.78 1.38 -8.01
C ILE A 149 7.44 0.37 -8.93
N VAL A 150 8.74 0.18 -8.76
CA VAL A 150 9.56 -0.70 -9.60
C VAL A 150 9.74 -2.06 -8.95
N LEU A 151 9.43 -3.12 -9.69
CA LEU A 151 9.64 -4.52 -9.30
C LEU A 151 10.72 -5.11 -10.21
N GLU A 152 11.84 -5.52 -9.65
CA GLU A 152 12.97 -6.03 -10.43
C GLU A 152 13.68 -7.21 -9.77
N LEU A 153 14.41 -7.99 -10.58
CA LEU A 153 15.29 -9.05 -10.12
C LEU A 153 16.70 -8.52 -9.87
N ASP A 154 17.27 -8.95 -8.76
CA ASP A 154 18.69 -8.77 -8.42
C ASP A 154 19.29 -10.15 -8.12
N GLU A 155 19.83 -10.79 -9.16
CA GLU A 155 20.37 -12.14 -9.10
C GLU A 155 21.61 -12.28 -8.20
N THR A 156 22.17 -11.17 -7.71
CA THR A 156 23.25 -11.19 -6.74
C THR A 156 22.76 -11.53 -5.31
N ARG A 157 21.43 -11.50 -5.12
CA ARG A 157 20.79 -11.82 -3.86
C ARG A 157 20.45 -13.30 -3.77
N LYS A 158 20.32 -13.77 -2.53
CA LYS A 158 19.86 -15.15 -2.28
C LYS A 158 18.41 -15.33 -2.70
N SER A 159 18.03 -16.57 -2.97
CA SER A 159 16.63 -16.95 -3.16
C SER A 159 15.78 -16.47 -1.98
N GLN A 160 14.56 -15.95 -2.28
CA GLN A 160 13.59 -15.40 -1.34
C GLN A 160 14.06 -14.11 -0.58
N GLN A 161 15.29 -13.65 -0.78
CA GLN A 161 15.77 -12.38 -0.24
C GLN A 161 15.18 -11.21 -1.03
N TYR A 162 14.89 -10.10 -0.35
CA TYR A 162 14.48 -8.87 -1.02
C TYR A 162 15.01 -7.62 -0.30
N VAL A 163 15.05 -6.54 -1.06
CA VAL A 163 15.17 -5.17 -0.56
C VAL A 163 13.98 -4.36 -1.03
N LEU A 164 13.32 -3.69 -0.11
CA LEU A 164 12.33 -2.67 -0.38
C LEU A 164 12.94 -1.31 -0.02
N GLN A 165 13.05 -0.42 -0.98
CA GLN A 165 13.49 0.95 -0.79
C GLN A 165 12.38 1.91 -1.14
N VAL A 166 12.00 2.75 -0.19
CA VAL A 166 11.05 3.85 -0.36
C VAL A 166 11.82 5.15 -0.21
N THR A 167 11.86 5.95 -1.26
CA THR A 167 12.46 7.28 -1.29
C THR A 167 11.40 8.32 -1.62
N GLU A 168 11.72 9.59 -1.56
CA GLU A 168 10.78 10.66 -1.98
C GLU A 168 10.41 10.54 -3.46
N GLU A 169 11.29 9.98 -4.30
CA GLU A 169 11.14 9.97 -5.75
C GLU A 169 10.53 8.67 -6.29
N GLU A 170 10.87 7.53 -5.73
CA GLU A 170 10.42 6.21 -6.22
C GLU A 170 10.33 5.17 -5.10
N ILE A 171 9.58 4.12 -5.37
CA ILE A 171 9.58 2.90 -4.57
C ILE A 171 10.18 1.78 -5.42
N ARG A 172 11.19 1.08 -4.89
CA ARG A 172 11.88 0.00 -5.58
C ARG A 172 11.89 -1.27 -4.76
N ILE A 173 11.51 -2.37 -5.38
CA ILE A 173 11.55 -3.72 -4.79
C ILE A 173 12.48 -4.57 -5.64
N GLN A 174 13.56 -5.05 -5.03
CA GLN A 174 14.55 -5.91 -5.64
C GLN A 174 14.53 -7.27 -4.94
N GLY A 175 14.24 -8.33 -5.67
CA GLY A 175 14.24 -9.69 -5.13
C GLY A 175 15.31 -10.55 -5.79
N GLY A 176 15.90 -11.49 -5.03
CA GLY A 176 16.83 -12.48 -5.57
C GLY A 176 16.15 -13.46 -6.52
N ASP A 177 14.86 -13.62 -6.36
CA ASP A 177 13.97 -14.39 -7.22
C ASP A 177 12.54 -13.81 -7.19
N GLY A 178 11.62 -14.42 -7.92
CA GLY A 178 10.23 -13.99 -7.93
C GLY A 178 9.54 -14.07 -6.56
N ALA A 179 9.93 -15.02 -5.71
CA ALA A 179 9.40 -15.12 -4.34
C ALA A 179 9.88 -13.94 -3.50
N GLY A 180 11.16 -13.56 -3.61
CA GLY A 180 11.70 -12.37 -2.95
C GLY A 180 10.97 -11.11 -3.37
N VAL A 181 10.71 -10.91 -4.68
CA VAL A 181 9.91 -9.78 -5.18
C VAL A 181 8.51 -9.79 -4.55
N LEU A 182 7.82 -10.93 -4.52
CA LEU A 182 6.51 -11.04 -3.89
C LEU A 182 6.54 -10.69 -2.39
N TYR A 183 7.57 -11.10 -1.66
CA TYR A 183 7.69 -10.77 -0.23
C TYR A 183 7.93 -9.29 0.01
N GLY A 184 8.68 -8.63 -0.88
CA GLY A 184 8.81 -7.18 -0.90
C GLY A 184 7.48 -6.47 -1.15
N VAL A 185 6.70 -6.97 -2.11
CA VAL A 185 5.33 -6.49 -2.39
C VAL A 185 4.44 -6.63 -1.17
N GLN A 186 4.45 -7.77 -0.47
CA GLN A 186 3.66 -7.96 0.75
C GLN A 186 4.07 -7.01 1.86
N THR A 187 5.39 -6.75 2.00
CA THR A 187 5.89 -5.77 2.97
C THR A 187 5.42 -4.36 2.65
N LEU A 188 5.43 -3.96 1.38
CA LEU A 188 4.88 -2.68 0.94
C LEU A 188 3.37 -2.59 1.18
N CYS A 189 2.62 -3.66 0.94
CA CYS A 189 1.19 -3.73 1.27
C CYS A 189 0.92 -3.53 2.77
N GLN A 190 1.75 -4.11 3.65
CA GLN A 190 1.67 -3.90 5.09
C GLN A 190 1.99 -2.45 5.47
N MET A 191 2.96 -1.81 4.79
CA MET A 191 3.23 -0.38 4.98
C MET A 191 2.03 0.48 4.58
N MET A 192 1.43 0.23 3.42
CA MET A 192 0.25 0.97 2.97
C MET A 192 -0.94 0.77 3.92
N HIS A 193 -1.10 -0.42 4.49
CA HIS A 193 -2.14 -0.66 5.51
C HIS A 193 -1.96 0.20 6.76
N GLU A 194 -0.72 0.43 7.20
CA GLU A 194 -0.42 1.21 8.41
C GLU A 194 -0.40 2.74 8.14
N TYR A 195 0.10 3.16 6.98
CA TYR A 195 0.40 4.57 6.66
C TYR A 195 -0.51 5.18 5.60
N GLY A 196 -1.26 4.38 4.86
CA GLY A 196 -2.06 4.84 3.72
C GLY A 196 -1.18 5.24 2.54
N ALA A 197 -1.52 6.39 1.90
CA ALA A 197 -0.84 6.88 0.71
C ALA A 197 0.45 7.67 0.98
N LEU A 198 0.76 8.02 2.24
CA LEU A 198 1.96 8.76 2.62
C LEU A 198 2.90 7.84 3.41
N LEU A 199 3.87 7.28 2.71
CA LEU A 199 4.79 6.28 3.24
C LEU A 199 6.06 6.93 3.76
N PRO A 200 6.57 6.56 4.95
CA PRO A 200 7.88 7.03 5.40
C PRO A 200 8.97 6.48 4.49
N ALA A 201 9.98 7.31 4.21
CA ALA A 201 11.16 6.87 3.48
C ALA A 201 11.93 5.84 4.33
N VAL A 202 12.21 4.67 3.73
CA VAL A 202 12.77 3.52 4.44
C VAL A 202 13.51 2.59 3.49
N ARG A 203 14.55 1.93 4.00
CA ARG A 203 15.16 0.76 3.37
C ARG A 203 14.91 -0.44 4.28
N ILE A 204 14.28 -1.47 3.73
CA ILE A 204 14.00 -2.74 4.40
C ILE A 204 14.76 -3.82 3.65
N GLU A 205 15.53 -4.61 4.37
CA GLU A 205 16.23 -5.78 3.84
C GLU A 205 15.82 -7.00 4.65
N ASP A 206 15.41 -8.08 3.96
CA ASP A 206 14.86 -9.24 4.61
C ASP A 206 15.10 -10.52 3.80
N GLU A 207 15.30 -11.60 4.51
CA GLU A 207 15.37 -12.96 3.98
C GLU A 207 14.78 -13.93 5.02
N PRO A 208 14.15 -15.01 4.60
CA PRO A 208 13.60 -15.98 5.55
C PRO A 208 14.73 -16.80 6.21
N ASP A 209 14.57 -17.11 7.51
CA ASP A 209 15.46 -18.06 8.21
C ASP A 209 15.18 -19.50 7.79
N LEU A 210 13.94 -19.82 7.46
CA LEU A 210 13.51 -21.13 6.98
C LEU A 210 13.03 -21.01 5.52
N PRO A 211 13.62 -21.78 4.59
CA PRO A 211 13.25 -21.71 3.18
C PRO A 211 11.82 -22.20 2.92
N VAL A 212 11.33 -23.15 3.72
CA VAL A 212 9.96 -23.70 3.66
C VAL A 212 9.18 -23.26 4.88
N ARG A 213 8.03 -22.62 4.65
CA ARG A 213 7.12 -22.12 5.69
C ARG A 213 5.72 -22.56 5.31
N GLY A 214 5.34 -23.71 5.86
CA GLY A 214 4.13 -24.40 5.48
C GLY A 214 2.96 -24.20 6.44
N TYR A 215 1.78 -24.41 5.91
CA TYR A 215 0.56 -24.61 6.67
C TYR A 215 -0.09 -25.94 6.26
N TYR A 216 -0.38 -26.78 7.23
CA TYR A 216 -1.04 -28.06 7.02
C TYR A 216 -2.52 -27.92 7.36
N LEU A 217 -3.39 -28.44 6.50
CA LEU A 217 -4.83 -28.37 6.65
C LEU A 217 -5.47 -29.70 6.31
N ASP A 218 -6.26 -30.22 7.24
CA ASP A 218 -7.05 -31.46 7.04
C ASP A 218 -8.39 -31.07 6.39
N GLU A 219 -8.64 -31.61 5.18
CA GLU A 219 -9.87 -31.40 4.41
C GLU A 219 -10.80 -32.63 4.45
N THR A 220 -10.50 -33.60 5.30
CA THR A 220 -11.28 -34.86 5.37
C THR A 220 -12.05 -34.98 6.67
N ARG A 221 -11.43 -34.60 7.79
CA ARG A 221 -11.98 -34.79 9.12
C ARG A 221 -12.50 -33.49 9.72
N GLY A 222 -13.64 -33.59 10.40
CA GLY A 222 -14.24 -32.47 11.08
C GLY A 222 -14.90 -31.50 10.10
N ARG A 223 -14.28 -30.34 9.84
CA ARG A 223 -14.84 -29.30 8.97
C ARG A 223 -14.09 -29.21 7.64
N VAL A 224 -14.72 -29.68 6.59
CA VAL A 224 -14.25 -29.49 5.21
C VAL A 224 -14.48 -28.04 4.80
N LEU A 225 -13.44 -27.39 4.28
CA LEU A 225 -13.50 -25.99 3.90
C LEU A 225 -14.07 -25.81 2.49
N THR A 226 -14.79 -24.73 2.28
CA THR A 226 -15.23 -24.36 0.94
C THR A 226 -14.05 -23.86 0.11
N LEU A 227 -14.10 -24.02 -1.22
CA LEU A 227 -13.09 -23.49 -2.14
C LEU A 227 -12.85 -21.98 -1.94
N SER A 228 -13.91 -21.22 -1.67
CA SER A 228 -13.80 -19.79 -1.39
C SER A 228 -12.95 -19.51 -0.14
N TYR A 229 -13.12 -20.32 0.90
CA TYR A 229 -12.34 -20.17 2.12
C TYR A 229 -10.88 -20.62 1.93
N LEU A 230 -10.64 -21.71 1.19
CA LEU A 230 -9.28 -22.14 0.83
C LEU A 230 -8.51 -21.07 0.06
N LYS A 231 -9.16 -20.37 -0.87
CA LYS A 231 -8.57 -19.20 -1.55
C LYS A 231 -8.21 -18.09 -0.57
N GLN A 232 -9.05 -17.81 0.42
CA GLN A 232 -8.73 -16.82 1.47
C GLN A 232 -7.56 -17.26 2.35
N VAL A 233 -7.45 -18.58 2.63
CA VAL A 233 -6.29 -19.13 3.35
C VAL A 233 -5.01 -18.89 2.55
N ALA A 234 -5.01 -19.20 1.25
CA ALA A 234 -3.86 -18.96 0.37
C ALA A 234 -3.47 -17.46 0.30
N ASP A 235 -4.46 -16.56 0.19
CA ASP A 235 -4.22 -15.11 0.20
C ASP A 235 -3.58 -14.64 1.52
N ARG A 236 -4.06 -15.15 2.66
CA ARG A 236 -3.47 -14.85 3.99
C ARG A 236 -2.07 -15.43 4.13
N MET A 237 -1.85 -16.66 3.65
CA MET A 237 -0.53 -17.28 3.63
C MET A 237 0.46 -16.43 2.84
N ALA A 238 0.09 -16.01 1.63
CA ALA A 238 0.90 -15.12 0.81
C ALA A 238 1.20 -13.80 1.53
N TYR A 239 0.19 -13.17 2.16
CA TYR A 239 0.35 -11.92 2.91
C TYR A 239 1.35 -12.02 4.06
N TYR A 240 1.40 -13.19 4.74
CA TYR A 240 2.35 -13.49 5.81
C TYR A 240 3.60 -14.24 5.34
N LYS A 241 3.86 -14.28 4.03
CA LYS A 241 5.06 -14.88 3.41
C LYS A 241 5.22 -16.38 3.66
N LEU A 242 4.12 -17.11 3.93
CA LEU A 242 4.12 -18.57 3.91
C LEU A 242 4.12 -19.05 2.45
N ASN A 243 4.81 -20.15 2.15
CA ASN A 243 5.05 -20.59 0.77
C ASN A 243 4.67 -22.03 0.47
N GLN A 244 4.12 -22.75 1.44
CA GLN A 244 3.67 -24.13 1.25
C GLN A 244 2.32 -24.34 1.91
N LEU A 245 1.32 -24.74 1.15
CA LEU A 245 0.05 -25.25 1.67
C LEU A 245 0.00 -26.75 1.44
N GLN A 246 -0.13 -27.53 2.52
CA GLN A 246 -0.30 -28.96 2.46
C GLN A 246 -1.73 -29.29 2.84
N LEU A 247 -2.49 -29.86 1.89
CA LEU A 247 -3.83 -30.37 2.13
C LEU A 247 -3.74 -31.86 2.41
N TYR A 248 -4.29 -32.27 3.53
CA TYR A 248 -4.49 -33.66 3.81
C TYR A 248 -5.89 -34.10 3.33
N VAL A 249 -5.89 -35.03 2.40
CA VAL A 249 -7.11 -35.60 1.83
C VAL A 249 -7.03 -37.08 2.03
N GLU A 250 -7.85 -37.62 2.94
CA GLU A 250 -8.03 -39.06 3.11
C GLU A 250 -9.10 -39.51 2.13
N HIS A 251 -8.89 -40.61 1.45
CA HIS A 251 -9.91 -41.16 0.56
C HIS A 251 -11.17 -41.49 1.36
N THR A 252 -12.27 -40.92 0.96
CA THR A 252 -13.60 -41.20 1.49
C THR A 252 -14.43 -41.72 0.33
N TYR A 253 -14.57 -43.02 0.23
CA TYR A 253 -15.46 -43.68 -0.72
C TYR A 253 -16.48 -44.54 0.03
#